data_bd261d4b70f832a35bb124e6070e3f7f
#
_entry.id   bd261d4b70f832a35bb124e6070e3f7f
#
_cell.length_a   1.000
_cell.length_b   1.000
_cell.length_c   1.000
_cell.angle_alpha   90.00
_cell.angle_beta   90.00
_cell.angle_gamma   90.00
#
_symmetry.space_group_name_H-M   'P 1'
#
loop_
_entity.id
_entity.type
_entity.pdbx_description
1 polymer ?
#
loop_
_entity_poly.entity_id
_entity_poly.type
_entity_poly.pdbx_seq_one_letter_code
_entity_poly.pdbx_strand_id
1 'polypeptide(L)'
;MGRFDPTKIAVPSTHFIGGRAVGGARETLDVRRPSDGAVYAALPLADASLVDHAVEDAWRAFKESDWASRAPRDRARVLRRWADLVEADVATLAPLEAAGSTRPIQNATHWDVPFCAEGIRFFAEFADKCGGEVVPTQRDHLGLTVTEPYGVIGAIAPWNFPLVMACWKIAPALAAGNAVVLKPSEMTPFSIVRLAELAIAAGMPPGIFNIVQGDGRVGDALCRHPRVSKVTFTGSTRTGAAIMAACAESGTKPVTLELGGKSPQVVFADVADADKVARRVAQAIATNAGQVCVAGSRLIVQRAIADELIERIAGAFAELVPGPTWEASTTLSPIISAREMNRIDGMVRATVDQGGRILCGGRSVAEDSGGAYYQPTILADVDMSMDAVRDEIFGPVLTVQTFEDEAEAMQLAAHPSYGLAAGVHTADINRALRLARSLEAGTVWINRYGRSWDFALPTGGYKRSGIGKDLGRCAYEANLRTKTVLIDFAADAA
;
A
#
# COMPACT_ATOMS: atom_id res chain seq x y z
N MET A 1 -8.35 18.63 12.14
CA MET A 1 -7.31 19.61 12.53
C MET A 1 -7.28 20.75 11.55
N GLY A 2 -7.03 21.99 12.04
CA GLY A 2 -6.75 23.14 11.17
C GLY A 2 -5.30 23.15 10.67
N ARG A 3 -4.88 24.28 10.11
CA ARG A 3 -3.48 24.54 9.73
C ARG A 3 -2.52 24.31 10.89
N PHE A 4 -1.37 23.69 10.62
CA PHE A 4 -0.26 23.58 11.57
C PHE A 4 1.06 24.09 10.94
N ASP A 5 2.04 24.43 11.78
CA ASP A 5 3.37 24.85 11.35
C ASP A 5 4.29 23.60 11.19
N PRO A 6 4.66 23.19 9.97
CA PRO A 6 5.44 21.99 9.75
C PRO A 6 6.88 22.10 10.29
N THR A 7 7.35 23.31 10.60
CA THR A 7 8.70 23.52 11.16
C THR A 7 8.79 23.21 12.64
N LYS A 8 7.65 23.12 13.34
CA LYS A 8 7.56 22.87 14.78
C LYS A 8 7.33 21.40 15.13
N ILE A 9 7.28 20.52 14.15
CA ILE A 9 7.04 19.10 14.39
C ILE A 9 8.33 18.44 14.86
N ALA A 10 8.26 17.76 16.01
CA ALA A 10 9.35 16.90 16.47
C ALA A 10 9.40 15.64 15.60
N VAL A 11 10.49 15.46 14.88
CA VAL A 11 10.68 14.37 13.94
C VAL A 11 11.52 13.28 14.57
N PRO A 12 11.01 12.02 14.72
CA PRO A 12 11.77 10.90 15.29
C PRO A 12 12.74 10.32 14.25
N SER A 13 13.84 11.04 14.01
CA SER A 13 14.87 10.67 13.01
C SER A 13 15.84 9.63 13.56
N THR A 14 15.36 8.42 13.83
CA THR A 14 16.14 7.32 14.38
C THR A 14 15.72 5.98 13.78
N HIS A 15 16.55 4.95 13.93
CA HIS A 15 16.06 3.58 13.91
C HIS A 15 15.29 3.28 15.19
N PHE A 16 14.55 2.17 15.22
CA PHE A 16 13.86 1.70 16.42
C PHE A 16 14.10 0.20 16.58
N ILE A 17 14.95 -0.18 17.53
CA ILE A 17 15.42 -1.56 17.70
C ILE A 17 15.35 -1.93 19.18
N GLY A 18 14.84 -3.10 19.50
CA GLY A 18 14.75 -3.57 20.88
C GLY A 18 13.87 -2.69 21.77
N GLY A 19 12.82 -2.05 21.19
CA GLY A 19 11.90 -1.20 21.92
C GLY A 19 12.43 0.20 22.23
N ARG A 20 13.52 0.66 21.60
CA ARG A 20 14.14 1.97 21.84
C ARG A 20 14.65 2.61 20.55
N ALA A 21 14.76 3.94 20.59
CA ALA A 21 15.41 4.71 19.53
C ALA A 21 16.92 4.37 19.49
N VAL A 22 17.42 4.14 18.28
CA VAL A 22 18.86 3.86 18.01
C VAL A 22 19.33 4.87 16.98
N GLY A 23 20.34 5.66 17.35
CA GLY A 23 21.01 6.62 16.48
C GLY A 23 22.42 6.17 16.11
N GLY A 24 23.19 7.09 15.50
CA GLY A 24 24.63 6.91 15.31
C GLY A 24 25.04 6.32 13.96
N ALA A 25 24.23 6.46 12.92
CA ALA A 25 24.62 6.08 11.56
C ALA A 25 25.80 6.93 11.04
N ARG A 26 26.68 6.29 10.26
CA ARG A 26 27.82 6.96 9.59
C ARG A 26 27.37 7.77 8.38
N GLU A 27 26.26 7.39 7.77
CA GLU A 27 25.70 7.99 6.56
C GLU A 27 24.27 8.47 6.85
N THR A 28 23.91 9.64 6.32
CA THR A 28 22.55 10.20 6.42
C THR A 28 22.04 10.62 5.06
N LEU A 29 20.72 10.67 4.91
CA LEU A 29 20.02 11.17 3.73
C LEU A 29 19.11 12.34 4.13
N ASP A 30 19.17 13.43 3.38
CA ASP A 30 18.23 14.55 3.54
C ASP A 30 16.81 14.12 3.15
N VAL A 31 15.87 14.24 4.07
CA VAL A 31 14.45 14.04 3.81
C VAL A 31 13.80 15.39 3.55
N ARG A 32 13.14 15.50 2.38
CA ARG A 32 12.50 16.73 1.94
C ARG A 32 10.99 16.63 2.03
N ARG A 33 10.36 17.72 2.43
CA ARG A 33 8.90 17.85 2.36
C ARG A 33 8.44 17.97 0.92
N PRO A 34 7.48 17.19 0.45
CA PRO A 34 6.97 17.30 -0.93
C PRO A 34 6.31 18.65 -1.22
N SER A 35 5.71 19.27 -0.22
CA SER A 35 4.90 20.47 -0.34
C SER A 35 5.70 21.74 -0.62
N ASP A 36 6.98 21.81 -0.21
CA ASP A 36 7.83 23.01 -0.36
C ASP A 36 9.28 22.68 -0.74
N GLY A 37 9.62 21.40 -0.91
CA GLY A 37 10.97 20.95 -1.26
C GLY A 37 12.02 21.14 -0.16
N ALA A 38 11.65 21.71 0.99
CA ALA A 38 12.60 21.99 2.06
C ALA A 38 13.08 20.71 2.77
N VAL A 39 14.37 20.65 3.08
CA VAL A 39 14.91 19.64 3.98
C VAL A 39 14.38 19.87 5.37
N TYR A 40 13.77 18.85 5.99
CA TYR A 40 13.21 19.00 7.32
C TYR A 40 13.80 18.02 8.34
N ALA A 41 14.51 16.99 7.89
CA ALA A 41 15.26 16.06 8.75
C ALA A 41 16.35 15.34 7.97
N ALA A 42 17.38 14.85 8.70
CA ALA A 42 18.38 13.91 8.20
C ALA A 42 17.99 12.49 8.65
N LEU A 43 17.81 11.58 7.70
CA LEU A 43 17.52 10.18 7.96
C LEU A 43 18.82 9.40 8.16
N PRO A 44 19.02 8.70 9.28
CA PRO A 44 20.16 7.81 9.44
C PRO A 44 20.00 6.58 8.52
N LEU A 45 21.04 6.22 7.79
CA LEU A 45 21.05 5.03 6.94
C LEU A 45 21.70 3.86 7.69
N ALA A 46 20.97 2.75 7.82
CA ALA A 46 21.52 1.53 8.40
C ALA A 46 22.60 0.95 7.48
N ASP A 47 23.69 0.49 8.06
CA ASP A 47 24.63 -0.40 7.40
C ASP A 47 24.23 -1.88 7.60
N ALA A 48 24.96 -2.79 6.97
CA ALA A 48 24.68 -4.21 7.06
C ALA A 48 24.75 -4.73 8.52
N SER A 49 25.62 -4.17 9.36
CA SER A 49 25.76 -4.60 10.76
C SER A 49 24.54 -4.18 11.60
N LEU A 50 23.96 -3.03 11.31
CA LEU A 50 22.76 -2.58 12.02
C LEU A 50 21.50 -3.34 11.55
N VAL A 51 21.43 -3.72 10.27
CA VAL A 51 20.37 -4.63 9.78
C VAL A 51 20.48 -5.99 10.47
N ASP A 52 21.69 -6.55 10.54
CA ASP A 52 21.95 -7.80 11.26
C ASP A 52 21.55 -7.69 12.73
N HIS A 53 21.97 -6.62 13.43
CA HIS A 53 21.56 -6.38 14.81
C HIS A 53 20.02 -6.34 14.99
N ALA A 54 19.30 -5.65 14.11
CA ALA A 54 17.85 -5.55 14.20
C ALA A 54 17.16 -6.90 13.96
N VAL A 55 17.67 -7.71 13.03
CA VAL A 55 17.11 -9.03 12.75
C VAL A 55 17.46 -10.03 13.86
N GLU A 56 18.68 -9.99 14.40
CA GLU A 56 19.09 -10.82 15.55
C GLU A 56 18.27 -10.48 16.80
N ASP A 57 18.02 -9.17 17.03
CA ASP A 57 17.14 -8.73 18.13
C ASP A 57 15.70 -9.23 17.96
N ALA A 58 15.16 -9.13 16.73
CA ALA A 58 13.84 -9.68 16.40
C ALA A 58 13.76 -11.20 16.59
N TRP A 59 14.81 -11.92 16.17
CA TRP A 59 14.90 -13.36 16.35
C TRP A 59 14.96 -13.75 17.82
N ARG A 60 15.79 -13.07 18.63
CA ARG A 60 15.88 -13.27 20.07
C ARG A 60 14.52 -13.00 20.74
N ALA A 61 13.88 -11.87 20.42
CA ALA A 61 12.55 -11.53 20.95
C ALA A 61 11.50 -12.59 20.58
N PHE A 62 11.52 -13.08 19.36
CA PHE A 62 10.62 -14.16 18.91
C PHE A 62 10.84 -15.45 19.71
N LYS A 63 12.08 -15.79 20.07
CA LYS A 63 12.43 -17.06 20.78
C LYS A 63 12.27 -16.97 22.29
N GLU A 64 12.62 -15.83 22.87
CA GLU A 64 12.78 -15.69 24.33
C GLU A 64 11.60 -14.99 24.99
N SER A 65 10.84 -14.13 24.25
CA SER A 65 9.59 -13.57 24.75
C SER A 65 8.43 -14.57 24.62
N ASP A 66 7.36 -14.30 25.33
CA ASP A 66 6.15 -15.12 25.23
C ASP A 66 5.28 -14.79 24.00
N TRP A 67 5.69 -13.85 23.12
CA TRP A 67 4.83 -13.33 22.04
C TRP A 67 4.27 -14.41 21.12
N ALA A 68 5.12 -15.31 20.63
CA ALA A 68 4.72 -16.39 19.73
C ALA A 68 3.87 -17.47 20.43
N SER A 69 4.17 -17.76 21.70
CA SER A 69 3.51 -18.80 22.52
C SER A 69 2.36 -18.27 23.37
N ARG A 70 2.23 -16.94 23.49
CA ARG A 70 1.17 -16.28 24.24
C ARG A 70 -0.20 -16.72 23.73
N ALA A 71 -1.15 -16.94 24.63
CA ALA A 71 -2.51 -17.23 24.24
C ALA A 71 -3.02 -16.23 23.21
N PRO A 72 -3.65 -16.64 22.10
CA PRO A 72 -4.01 -15.77 21.00
C PRO A 72 -4.83 -14.54 21.44
N ARG A 73 -5.74 -14.68 22.41
CA ARG A 73 -6.52 -13.57 22.95
C ARG A 73 -5.70 -12.57 23.76
N ASP A 74 -4.62 -12.99 24.39
CA ASP A 74 -3.73 -12.10 25.14
C ASP A 74 -2.88 -11.27 24.18
N ARG A 75 -2.43 -11.87 23.09
CA ARG A 75 -1.79 -11.16 21.97
C ARG A 75 -2.76 -10.14 21.33
N ALA A 76 -4.00 -10.56 21.10
CA ALA A 76 -5.06 -9.67 20.59
C ALA A 76 -5.37 -8.48 21.52
N ARG A 77 -5.28 -8.66 22.85
CA ARG A 77 -5.46 -7.52 23.80
C ARG A 77 -4.36 -6.46 23.65
N VAL A 78 -3.11 -6.88 23.47
CA VAL A 78 -2.00 -5.94 23.24
C VAL A 78 -2.21 -5.20 21.92
N LEU A 79 -2.57 -5.88 20.84
CA LEU A 79 -2.82 -5.27 19.53
C LEU A 79 -4.01 -4.28 19.58
N ARG A 80 -5.10 -4.61 20.25
CA ARG A 80 -6.22 -3.68 20.42
C ARG A 80 -5.83 -2.44 21.22
N ARG A 81 -5.08 -2.62 22.31
CA ARG A 81 -4.55 -1.49 23.07
C ARG A 81 -3.62 -0.61 22.23
N TRP A 82 -2.81 -1.24 21.36
CA TRP A 82 -1.98 -0.50 20.41
C TRP A 82 -2.82 0.32 19.43
N ALA A 83 -3.88 -0.26 18.86
CA ALA A 83 -4.82 0.46 18.01
C ALA A 83 -5.47 1.64 18.71
N ASP A 84 -5.90 1.46 19.98
CA ASP A 84 -6.50 2.53 20.79
C ASP A 84 -5.50 3.68 21.05
N LEU A 85 -4.22 3.35 21.30
CA LEU A 85 -3.16 4.35 21.44
C LEU A 85 -2.86 5.07 20.12
N VAL A 86 -2.87 4.38 18.99
CA VAL A 86 -2.69 4.97 17.65
C VAL A 86 -3.82 5.97 17.37
N GLU A 87 -5.05 5.59 17.60
CA GLU A 87 -6.21 6.45 17.38
C GLU A 87 -6.20 7.67 18.33
N ALA A 88 -5.84 7.47 19.58
CA ALA A 88 -5.71 8.55 20.56
C ALA A 88 -4.56 9.52 20.23
N ASP A 89 -3.52 9.08 19.53
CA ASP A 89 -2.33 9.87 19.17
C ASP A 89 -2.47 10.61 17.82
N VAL A 90 -3.68 10.73 17.29
CA VAL A 90 -3.95 11.40 15.98
C VAL A 90 -3.37 12.81 15.95
N ALA A 91 -3.33 13.51 17.09
CA ALA A 91 -2.76 14.85 17.20
C ALA A 91 -1.25 14.92 16.93
N THR A 92 -0.52 13.81 17.11
CA THR A 92 0.92 13.69 16.81
C THR A 92 1.13 13.01 15.44
N LEU A 93 0.44 11.90 15.19
CA LEU A 93 0.63 11.09 13.99
C LEU A 93 0.19 11.81 12.72
N ALA A 94 -0.96 12.51 12.72
CA ALA A 94 -1.46 13.16 11.52
C ALA A 94 -0.57 14.33 11.04
N PRO A 95 -0.03 15.21 11.89
CA PRO A 95 0.97 16.20 11.49
C PRO A 95 2.29 15.58 10.99
N LEU A 96 2.79 14.49 11.63
CA LEU A 96 3.99 13.78 11.16
C LEU A 96 3.77 13.20 9.76
N GLU A 97 2.62 12.56 9.52
CA GLU A 97 2.24 12.01 8.22
C GLU A 97 2.12 13.11 7.18
N ALA A 98 1.40 14.19 7.48
CA ALA A 98 1.15 15.27 6.55
C ALA A 98 2.41 16.08 6.22
N ALA A 99 3.29 16.36 7.18
CA ALA A 99 4.52 17.11 6.93
C ALA A 99 5.50 16.33 6.07
N GLY A 100 5.61 15.02 6.30
CA GLY A 100 6.62 14.16 5.69
C GLY A 100 6.17 13.42 4.44
N SER A 101 4.90 13.52 4.04
CA SER A 101 4.37 12.78 2.90
C SER A 101 3.50 13.65 1.99
N THR A 102 2.84 13.01 1.04
CA THR A 102 1.89 13.68 0.13
C THR A 102 0.45 13.71 0.69
N ARG A 103 0.26 13.31 1.96
CA ARG A 103 -1.07 13.18 2.56
C ARG A 103 -1.54 14.49 3.18
N PRO A 104 -2.63 15.15 2.68
CA PRO A 104 -3.18 16.33 3.30
C PRO A 104 -3.60 16.07 4.75
N ILE A 105 -3.45 17.07 5.63
CA ILE A 105 -3.76 16.95 7.06
C ILE A 105 -5.19 16.46 7.32
N GLN A 106 -6.15 16.84 6.49
CA GLN A 106 -7.53 16.35 6.60
C GLN A 106 -7.60 14.83 6.37
N ASN A 107 -6.88 14.34 5.36
CA ASN A 107 -6.81 12.91 5.08
C ASN A 107 -6.04 12.16 6.18
N ALA A 108 -4.90 12.68 6.62
CA ALA A 108 -4.13 12.07 7.70
C ALA A 108 -4.95 11.96 8.99
N THR A 109 -5.71 13.02 9.35
CA THR A 109 -6.52 13.08 10.57
C THR A 109 -7.76 12.18 10.51
N HIS A 110 -8.49 12.20 9.39
CA HIS A 110 -9.82 11.59 9.31
C HIS A 110 -9.84 10.23 8.61
N TRP A 111 -8.74 9.86 7.97
CA TRP A 111 -8.65 8.59 7.25
C TRP A 111 -7.38 7.80 7.60
N ASP A 112 -6.16 8.32 7.40
CA ASP A 112 -4.94 7.50 7.47
C ASP A 112 -4.70 6.94 8.88
N VAL A 113 -4.76 7.78 9.93
CA VAL A 113 -4.55 7.35 11.32
C VAL A 113 -5.70 6.47 11.82
N PRO A 114 -6.99 6.84 11.67
CA PRO A 114 -8.10 5.96 12.05
C PRO A 114 -8.10 4.63 11.28
N PHE A 115 -7.78 4.65 9.99
CA PHE A 115 -7.71 3.44 9.15
C PHE A 115 -6.58 2.51 9.59
N CYS A 116 -5.42 3.07 9.98
CA CYS A 116 -4.33 2.30 10.57
C CYS A 116 -4.77 1.62 11.88
N ALA A 117 -5.40 2.36 12.79
CA ALA A 117 -5.90 1.84 14.05
C ALA A 117 -6.92 0.70 13.84
N GLU A 118 -7.89 0.90 12.95
CA GLU A 118 -8.90 -0.11 12.65
C GLU A 118 -8.31 -1.35 11.97
N GLY A 119 -7.32 -1.17 11.10
CA GLY A 119 -6.59 -2.28 10.51
C GLY A 119 -5.87 -3.15 11.55
N ILE A 120 -5.28 -2.54 12.56
CA ILE A 120 -4.66 -3.27 13.69
C ILE A 120 -5.75 -4.03 14.48
N ARG A 121 -6.91 -3.41 14.77
CA ARG A 121 -8.04 -4.07 15.46
C ARG A 121 -8.55 -5.27 14.66
N PHE A 122 -8.76 -5.08 13.35
CA PHE A 122 -9.22 -6.14 12.46
C PHE A 122 -8.32 -7.37 12.52
N PHE A 123 -7.00 -7.20 12.39
CA PHE A 123 -6.08 -8.33 12.46
C PHE A 123 -5.93 -8.91 13.87
N ALA A 124 -6.05 -8.11 14.91
CA ALA A 124 -6.09 -8.60 16.29
C ALA A 124 -7.23 -9.62 16.51
N GLU A 125 -8.36 -9.43 15.82
CA GLU A 125 -9.51 -10.35 15.92
C GLU A 125 -9.29 -11.70 15.25
N PHE A 126 -8.36 -11.81 14.31
CA PHE A 126 -8.01 -13.07 13.68
C PHE A 126 -7.12 -13.96 14.54
N ALA A 127 -6.50 -13.45 15.58
CA ALA A 127 -5.51 -14.17 16.37
C ALA A 127 -6.03 -15.51 16.93
N ASP A 128 -7.32 -15.62 17.23
CA ASP A 128 -7.99 -16.85 17.73
C ASP A 128 -9.05 -17.41 16.76
N LYS A 129 -9.09 -16.98 15.50
CA LYS A 129 -10.11 -17.38 14.52
C LYS A 129 -9.57 -18.31 13.43
N CYS A 130 -8.26 -18.43 13.29
CA CYS A 130 -7.61 -19.27 12.30
C CYS A 130 -6.85 -20.37 13.01
N GLY A 131 -7.22 -21.62 12.77
CA GLY A 131 -6.59 -22.80 13.32
C GLY A 131 -6.20 -23.79 12.23
N GLY A 132 -5.74 -24.97 12.64
CA GLY A 132 -5.54 -26.10 11.76
C GLY A 132 -6.81 -26.95 11.62
N GLU A 133 -6.65 -28.10 10.98
CA GLU A 133 -7.73 -29.02 10.65
C GLU A 133 -7.43 -30.43 11.18
N VAL A 134 -8.47 -31.19 11.47
CA VAL A 134 -8.39 -32.63 11.59
C VAL A 134 -8.61 -33.23 10.21
N VAL A 135 -7.59 -33.89 9.68
CA VAL A 135 -7.59 -34.40 8.29
C VAL A 135 -7.96 -35.89 8.31
N PRO A 136 -8.88 -36.38 7.44
CA PRO A 136 -9.18 -37.79 7.31
C PRO A 136 -7.92 -38.61 7.01
N THR A 137 -7.73 -39.72 7.75
CA THR A 137 -6.61 -40.62 7.59
C THR A 137 -7.05 -42.06 7.93
N GLN A 138 -6.12 -43.01 8.14
CA GLN A 138 -6.41 -44.37 8.51
C GLN A 138 -7.09 -44.44 9.88
N ARG A 139 -7.82 -45.52 10.15
CA ARG A 139 -8.67 -45.68 11.35
C ARG A 139 -7.91 -45.55 12.67
N ASP A 140 -6.68 -45.99 12.67
CA ASP A 140 -5.76 -46.05 13.81
C ASP A 140 -4.76 -44.87 13.82
N HIS A 141 -5.00 -43.85 13.00
CA HIS A 141 -4.18 -42.66 12.92
C HIS A 141 -5.03 -41.40 13.15
N LEU A 142 -4.40 -40.36 13.68
CA LEU A 142 -4.97 -39.04 13.76
C LEU A 142 -4.07 -38.05 12.98
N GLY A 143 -4.60 -37.51 11.87
CA GLY A 143 -3.94 -36.47 11.07
C GLY A 143 -4.40 -35.09 11.49
N LEU A 144 -3.46 -34.24 11.78
CA LEU A 144 -3.70 -32.84 12.10
C LEU A 144 -2.88 -31.92 11.19
N THR A 145 -3.46 -30.78 10.80
CA THR A 145 -2.67 -29.63 10.38
C THR A 145 -2.64 -28.60 11.50
N VAL A 146 -1.49 -28.02 11.77
CA VAL A 146 -1.32 -26.93 12.73
C VAL A 146 -0.64 -25.74 12.04
N THR A 147 -1.01 -24.52 12.44
CA THR A 147 -0.43 -23.32 11.90
C THR A 147 0.58 -22.72 12.89
N GLU A 148 1.72 -22.29 12.39
CA GLU A 148 2.81 -21.70 13.17
C GLU A 148 3.29 -20.41 12.53
N PRO A 149 3.75 -19.39 13.32
CA PRO A 149 4.41 -18.23 12.78
C PRO A 149 5.72 -18.61 12.06
N TYR A 150 6.09 -17.82 11.05
CA TYR A 150 7.37 -17.99 10.34
C TYR A 150 8.59 -17.70 11.23
N GLY A 151 8.48 -16.73 12.13
CA GLY A 151 9.57 -16.23 12.96
C GLY A 151 9.81 -14.75 12.73
N VAL A 152 10.84 -14.36 11.98
CA VAL A 152 11.11 -12.97 11.62
C VAL A 152 10.59 -12.69 10.21
N ILE A 153 9.73 -11.68 10.08
CA ILE A 153 9.22 -11.16 8.82
C ILE A 153 9.98 -9.89 8.47
N GLY A 154 10.57 -9.84 7.28
CA GLY A 154 11.07 -8.60 6.68
C GLY A 154 9.93 -7.87 5.98
N ALA A 155 9.61 -6.65 6.43
CA ALA A 155 8.56 -5.83 5.85
C ALA A 155 9.16 -4.58 5.19
N ILE A 156 8.73 -4.23 3.98
CA ILE A 156 9.20 -3.05 3.25
C ILE A 156 7.98 -2.27 2.78
N ALA A 157 7.81 -1.04 3.30
CA ALA A 157 6.66 -0.19 3.04
C ALA A 157 6.99 0.94 2.04
N PRO A 158 6.02 1.33 1.19
CA PRO A 158 6.16 2.42 0.24
C PRO A 158 5.92 3.78 0.90
N TRP A 159 6.04 4.85 0.11
CA TRP A 159 5.95 6.23 0.56
C TRP A 159 4.57 6.87 0.37
N ASN A 160 3.69 6.29 -0.44
CA ASN A 160 2.46 6.97 -0.87
C ASN A 160 1.32 7.00 0.19
N PHE A 161 1.28 6.02 1.10
CA PHE A 161 0.43 5.95 2.28
C PHE A 161 1.22 5.35 3.44
N PRO A 162 2.17 6.09 4.02
CA PRO A 162 3.18 5.52 4.91
C PRO A 162 2.61 4.70 6.06
N LEU A 163 1.74 5.29 6.90
CA LEU A 163 1.13 4.62 8.05
C LEU A 163 0.26 3.43 7.63
N VAL A 164 -0.60 3.62 6.63
CA VAL A 164 -1.55 2.61 6.18
C VAL A 164 -0.85 1.40 5.60
N MET A 165 0.13 1.63 4.71
CA MET A 165 0.88 0.54 4.06
C MET A 165 1.79 -0.19 5.04
N ALA A 166 2.40 0.51 5.99
CA ALA A 166 3.14 -0.13 7.07
C ALA A 166 2.21 -1.03 7.90
N CYS A 167 1.04 -0.52 8.31
CA CYS A 167 0.05 -1.28 9.07
C CYS A 167 -0.37 -2.57 8.35
N TRP A 168 -0.63 -2.53 7.04
CA TRP A 168 -1.01 -3.72 6.27
C TRP A 168 0.06 -4.81 6.26
N LYS A 169 1.32 -4.43 6.37
CA LYS A 169 2.43 -5.39 6.42
C LYS A 169 2.65 -5.96 7.83
N ILE A 170 2.58 -5.08 8.84
CA ILE A 170 2.98 -5.47 10.20
C ILE A 170 1.82 -6.05 11.02
N ALA A 171 0.59 -5.53 10.90
CA ALA A 171 -0.51 -5.96 11.75
C ALA A 171 -0.87 -7.46 11.58
N PRO A 172 -1.03 -8.01 10.35
CA PRO A 172 -1.28 -9.45 10.19
C PRO A 172 -0.09 -10.30 10.65
N ALA A 173 1.16 -9.84 10.42
CA ALA A 173 2.35 -10.58 10.84
C ALA A 173 2.47 -10.67 12.37
N LEU A 174 2.25 -9.55 13.07
CA LEU A 174 2.28 -9.49 14.53
C LEU A 174 1.10 -10.27 15.14
N ALA A 175 -0.10 -10.17 14.56
CA ALA A 175 -1.26 -10.93 15.01
C ALA A 175 -1.06 -12.45 14.88
N ALA A 176 -0.37 -12.89 13.84
CA ALA A 176 0.02 -14.28 13.63
C ALA A 176 1.13 -14.77 14.60
N GLY A 177 1.72 -13.87 15.39
CA GLY A 177 2.75 -14.22 16.39
C GLY A 177 4.19 -14.10 15.89
N ASN A 178 4.43 -13.48 14.73
CA ASN A 178 5.78 -13.22 14.23
C ASN A 178 6.41 -12.00 14.91
N ALA A 179 7.73 -11.89 14.83
CA ALA A 179 8.47 -10.65 14.98
C ALA A 179 8.65 -10.00 13.61
N VAL A 180 8.74 -8.67 13.58
CA VAL A 180 8.84 -7.89 12.33
C VAL A 180 10.02 -6.94 12.38
N VAL A 181 10.79 -6.90 11.30
CA VAL A 181 11.75 -5.83 11.00
C VAL A 181 11.20 -5.07 9.78
N LEU A 182 10.78 -3.83 10.01
CA LEU A 182 10.21 -2.97 8.97
C LEU A 182 11.25 -1.98 8.45
N LYS A 183 11.37 -1.91 7.13
CA LYS A 183 12.04 -0.82 6.41
C LYS A 183 10.98 0.09 5.80
N PRO A 184 10.73 1.28 6.36
CA PRO A 184 9.89 2.28 5.70
C PRO A 184 10.58 2.87 4.47
N SER A 185 9.84 3.57 3.62
CA SER A 185 10.47 4.36 2.56
C SER A 185 11.34 5.47 3.17
N GLU A 186 12.51 5.67 2.61
CA GLU A 186 13.42 6.77 2.96
C GLU A 186 12.81 8.16 2.70
N MET A 187 11.76 8.23 1.89
CA MET A 187 11.07 9.48 1.61
C MET A 187 10.04 9.86 2.67
N THR A 188 9.48 8.89 3.41
CA THR A 188 8.37 9.10 4.36
C THR A 188 8.52 8.23 5.62
N PRO A 189 9.66 8.31 6.34
CA PRO A 189 10.01 7.30 7.34
C PRO A 189 9.44 7.55 8.75
N PHE A 190 9.03 8.77 9.08
CA PHE A 190 9.02 9.20 10.48
C PHE A 190 7.76 8.87 11.28
N SER A 191 6.56 8.95 10.68
CA SER A 191 5.30 8.58 11.34
C SER A 191 5.31 7.12 11.81
N ILE A 192 6.05 6.27 11.12
CA ILE A 192 6.16 4.84 11.42
C ILE A 192 7.00 4.57 12.68
N VAL A 193 8.00 5.43 12.98
CA VAL A 193 8.76 5.32 14.24
C VAL A 193 7.83 5.56 15.43
N ARG A 194 6.97 6.57 15.35
CA ARG A 194 5.96 6.84 16.38
C ARG A 194 5.00 5.67 16.56
N LEU A 195 4.62 5.01 15.47
CA LEU A 195 3.78 3.81 15.52
C LEU A 195 4.43 2.68 16.35
N ALA A 196 5.75 2.49 16.23
CA ALA A 196 6.50 1.49 17.02
C ALA A 196 6.64 1.87 18.49
N GLU A 197 6.82 3.15 18.83
CA GLU A 197 6.81 3.63 20.21
C GLU A 197 5.48 3.30 20.90
N LEU A 198 4.35 3.52 20.21
CA LEU A 198 3.02 3.22 20.70
C LEU A 198 2.81 1.70 20.89
N ALA A 199 3.46 0.85 20.09
CA ALA A 199 3.40 -0.60 20.26
C ALA A 199 4.04 -1.04 21.60
N ILE A 200 5.18 -0.46 21.97
CA ILE A 200 5.81 -0.69 23.29
C ILE A 200 4.91 -0.19 24.42
N ALA A 201 4.34 1.00 24.28
CA ALA A 201 3.42 1.56 25.26
C ALA A 201 2.16 0.69 25.45
N ALA A 202 1.75 -0.04 24.42
CA ALA A 202 0.67 -1.01 24.48
C ALA A 202 1.03 -2.31 25.20
N GLY A 203 2.31 -2.58 25.48
CA GLY A 203 2.81 -3.79 26.13
C GLY A 203 3.29 -4.86 25.16
N MET A 204 3.61 -4.49 23.92
CA MET A 204 4.32 -5.38 23.00
C MET A 204 5.75 -5.60 23.51
N PRO A 205 6.27 -6.84 23.56
CA PRO A 205 7.62 -7.08 24.02
C PRO A 205 8.66 -6.36 23.15
N PRO A 206 9.71 -5.76 23.75
CA PRO A 206 10.82 -5.18 23.00
C PRO A 206 11.42 -6.18 22.00
N GLY A 207 11.71 -5.71 20.78
CA GLY A 207 12.26 -6.54 19.71
C GLY A 207 11.23 -7.25 18.82
N ILE A 208 9.97 -7.34 19.23
CA ILE A 208 8.90 -7.94 18.38
C ILE A 208 8.58 -7.03 17.19
N PHE A 209 8.70 -5.73 17.33
CA PHE A 209 8.57 -4.78 16.22
C PHE A 209 9.78 -3.84 16.19
N ASN A 210 10.59 -3.96 15.14
CA ASN A 210 11.78 -3.16 14.90
C ASN A 210 11.67 -2.38 13.59
N ILE A 211 12.34 -1.23 13.52
CA ILE A 211 12.42 -0.38 12.33
C ILE A 211 13.88 -0.09 12.00
N VAL A 212 14.27 -0.38 10.77
CA VAL A 212 15.57 0.00 10.20
C VAL A 212 15.36 1.01 9.09
N GLN A 213 15.95 2.20 9.24
CA GLN A 213 15.90 3.26 8.26
C GLN A 213 16.96 3.05 7.18
N GLY A 214 16.62 3.42 5.93
CA GLY A 214 17.59 3.37 4.84
C GLY A 214 16.97 3.23 3.47
N ASP A 215 17.82 3.20 2.46
CA ASP A 215 17.50 3.08 1.05
C ASP A 215 17.34 1.62 0.59
N GLY A 216 17.44 1.40 -0.74
CA GLY A 216 17.32 0.06 -1.33
C GLY A 216 18.40 -0.93 -0.85
N ARG A 217 19.56 -0.47 -0.43
CA ARG A 217 20.64 -1.33 0.11
C ARG A 217 20.20 -2.02 1.40
N VAL A 218 19.51 -1.30 2.26
CA VAL A 218 18.93 -1.84 3.51
C VAL A 218 17.82 -2.85 3.22
N GLY A 219 16.98 -2.56 2.20
CA GLY A 219 15.96 -3.50 1.73
C GLY A 219 16.55 -4.81 1.22
N ASP A 220 17.60 -4.75 0.41
CA ASP A 220 18.30 -5.95 -0.09
C ASP A 220 18.95 -6.76 1.04
N ALA A 221 19.65 -6.09 1.97
CA ALA A 221 20.24 -6.73 3.14
C ALA A 221 19.20 -7.46 4.00
N LEU A 222 18.03 -6.83 4.21
CA LEU A 222 16.91 -7.45 4.94
C LEU A 222 16.36 -8.69 4.19
N CYS A 223 16.20 -8.60 2.88
CA CYS A 223 15.72 -9.72 2.06
C CYS A 223 16.71 -10.91 2.08
N ARG A 224 18.01 -10.62 2.11
CA ARG A 224 19.08 -11.66 2.08
C ARG A 224 19.40 -12.24 3.45
N HIS A 225 18.98 -11.60 4.54
CA HIS A 225 19.36 -12.02 5.88
C HIS A 225 18.86 -13.45 6.21
N PRO A 226 19.70 -14.38 6.69
CA PRO A 226 19.34 -15.81 6.85
C PRO A 226 18.22 -16.07 7.85
N ARG A 227 18.04 -15.23 8.87
CA ARG A 227 16.97 -15.35 9.87
C ARG A 227 15.66 -14.69 9.45
N VAL A 228 15.62 -13.94 8.37
CA VAL A 228 14.36 -13.48 7.77
C VAL A 228 13.72 -14.64 7.04
N SER A 229 12.57 -15.08 7.50
CA SER A 229 11.89 -16.28 7.00
C SER A 229 10.86 -16.00 5.91
N LYS A 230 10.41 -14.76 5.78
CA LYS A 230 9.45 -14.29 4.77
C LYS A 230 9.64 -12.80 4.55
N VAL A 231 9.35 -12.33 3.33
CA VAL A 231 9.36 -10.88 3.01
C VAL A 231 7.98 -10.45 2.52
N THR A 232 7.53 -9.28 2.99
CA THR A 232 6.33 -8.60 2.49
C THR A 232 6.70 -7.21 2.00
N PHE A 233 6.24 -6.85 0.82
CA PHE A 233 6.60 -5.62 0.12
C PHE A 233 5.41 -4.98 -0.58
N THR A 234 5.36 -3.65 -0.58
CA THR A 234 4.54 -2.86 -1.51
C THR A 234 5.42 -1.81 -2.18
N GLY A 235 5.32 -1.70 -3.51
CA GLY A 235 6.08 -0.73 -4.29
C GLY A 235 6.12 -1.02 -5.78
N SER A 236 7.19 -0.61 -6.46
CA SER A 236 7.29 -0.77 -7.92
C SER A 236 7.49 -2.23 -8.34
N THR A 237 6.97 -2.60 -9.51
CA THR A 237 7.14 -3.94 -10.11
C THR A 237 8.62 -4.29 -10.27
N ARG A 238 9.47 -3.33 -10.64
CA ARG A 238 10.93 -3.53 -10.75
C ARG A 238 11.55 -3.93 -9.42
N THR A 239 11.21 -3.23 -8.34
CA THR A 239 11.72 -3.55 -6.99
C THR A 239 11.18 -4.88 -6.49
N GLY A 240 9.90 -5.20 -6.77
CA GLY A 240 9.32 -6.51 -6.44
C GLY A 240 10.07 -7.67 -7.09
N ALA A 241 10.44 -7.53 -8.36
CA ALA A 241 11.25 -8.54 -9.07
C ALA A 241 12.64 -8.72 -8.43
N ALA A 242 13.30 -7.62 -8.04
CA ALA A 242 14.60 -7.68 -7.35
C ALA A 242 14.49 -8.36 -5.96
N ILE A 243 13.43 -8.09 -5.21
CA ILE A 243 13.14 -8.74 -3.93
C ILE A 243 12.91 -10.25 -4.13
N MET A 244 12.16 -10.66 -5.15
CA MET A 244 11.97 -12.08 -5.46
C MET A 244 13.31 -12.78 -5.74
N ALA A 245 14.17 -12.16 -6.54
CA ALA A 245 15.49 -12.69 -6.84
C ALA A 245 16.34 -12.84 -5.57
N ALA A 246 16.42 -11.78 -4.75
CA ALA A 246 17.15 -11.80 -3.49
C ALA A 246 16.64 -12.88 -2.52
N CYS A 247 15.33 -13.04 -2.40
CA CYS A 247 14.69 -14.07 -1.57
C CYS A 247 14.93 -15.49 -2.09
N ALA A 248 14.92 -15.69 -3.42
CA ALA A 248 15.21 -16.99 -4.04
C ALA A 248 16.67 -17.41 -3.81
N GLU A 249 17.61 -16.49 -3.99
CA GLU A 249 19.04 -16.72 -3.82
C GLU A 249 19.46 -16.95 -2.35
N SER A 250 18.72 -16.38 -1.40
CA SER A 250 19.10 -16.38 0.03
C SER A 250 18.28 -17.33 0.90
N GLY A 251 17.70 -18.39 0.34
CA GLY A 251 17.01 -19.43 1.11
C GLY A 251 15.56 -19.71 0.70
N THR A 252 15.18 -19.34 -0.54
CA THR A 252 13.85 -19.66 -1.12
C THR A 252 12.69 -19.12 -0.24
N LYS A 253 12.83 -17.89 0.25
CA LYS A 253 11.87 -17.29 1.18
C LYS A 253 10.56 -16.95 0.50
N PRO A 254 9.40 -17.26 1.09
CA PRO A 254 8.12 -16.81 0.56
C PRO A 254 8.02 -15.29 0.56
N VAL A 255 7.34 -14.76 -0.45
CA VAL A 255 7.10 -13.31 -0.61
C VAL A 255 5.62 -13.01 -0.74
N THR A 256 5.20 -11.85 -0.21
CA THR A 256 3.94 -11.20 -0.56
C THR A 256 4.29 -9.86 -1.19
N LEU A 257 3.84 -9.64 -2.42
CA LEU A 257 4.20 -8.47 -3.22
C LEU A 257 2.94 -7.76 -3.70
N GLU A 258 2.77 -6.50 -3.31
CA GLU A 258 1.76 -5.59 -3.84
C GLU A 258 2.46 -4.56 -4.72
N LEU A 259 2.16 -4.57 -6.01
CA LEU A 259 2.93 -3.84 -7.02
C LEU A 259 2.06 -2.85 -7.79
N GLY A 260 2.59 -2.32 -8.88
CA GLY A 260 1.93 -1.31 -9.69
C GLY A 260 0.68 -1.78 -10.42
N GLY A 261 -0.08 -0.84 -10.92
CA GLY A 261 -1.30 -1.08 -11.67
C GLY A 261 -1.52 -0.07 -12.80
N LYS A 262 -2.42 -0.44 -13.73
CA LYS A 262 -2.91 0.43 -14.79
C LYS A 262 -4.42 0.21 -14.94
N SER A 263 -5.13 0.55 -13.86
CA SER A 263 -6.51 0.10 -13.64
C SER A 263 -7.51 0.81 -14.55
N PRO A 264 -8.36 0.08 -15.28
CA PRO A 264 -9.41 0.66 -16.11
C PRO A 264 -10.64 1.04 -15.28
N GLN A 265 -11.34 2.06 -15.72
CA GLN A 265 -12.71 2.39 -15.36
C GLN A 265 -13.56 2.32 -16.61
N VAL A 266 -14.41 1.30 -16.72
CA VAL A 266 -15.30 1.07 -17.87
C VAL A 266 -16.65 1.72 -17.57
N VAL A 267 -17.07 2.68 -18.41
CA VAL A 267 -18.30 3.45 -18.20
C VAL A 267 -19.23 3.28 -19.41
N PHE A 268 -20.41 2.70 -19.17
CA PHE A 268 -21.45 2.53 -20.18
C PHE A 268 -22.42 3.71 -20.20
N ALA A 269 -23.11 3.92 -21.33
CA ALA A 269 -24.04 5.02 -21.51
C ALA A 269 -25.31 4.91 -20.65
N ASP A 270 -25.62 3.72 -20.12
CA ASP A 270 -26.80 3.47 -19.29
C ASP A 270 -26.62 3.85 -17.81
N VAL A 271 -25.55 4.56 -17.43
CA VAL A 271 -25.35 5.02 -16.04
C VAL A 271 -26.48 5.97 -15.63
N ALA A 272 -27.01 5.75 -14.44
CA ALA A 272 -28.17 6.52 -13.96
C ALA A 272 -27.84 7.98 -13.58
N ASP A 273 -26.56 8.27 -13.28
CA ASP A 273 -26.11 9.60 -12.81
C ASP A 273 -24.68 9.84 -13.32
N ALA A 274 -24.60 10.54 -14.45
CA ALA A 274 -23.31 10.86 -15.10
C ALA A 274 -22.44 11.81 -14.26
N ASP A 275 -23.03 12.75 -13.50
CA ASP A 275 -22.28 13.63 -12.59
C ASP A 275 -21.59 12.86 -11.48
N LYS A 276 -22.30 11.92 -10.89
CA LYS A 276 -21.75 11.07 -9.83
C LYS A 276 -20.64 10.17 -10.36
N VAL A 277 -20.79 9.64 -11.58
CA VAL A 277 -19.75 8.84 -12.23
C VAL A 277 -18.55 9.70 -12.56
N ALA A 278 -18.72 10.89 -13.12
CA ALA A 278 -17.64 11.83 -13.43
C ALA A 278 -16.83 12.19 -12.19
N ARG A 279 -17.50 12.56 -11.08
CA ARG A 279 -16.82 12.83 -9.81
C ARG A 279 -16.05 11.62 -9.27
N ARG A 280 -16.59 10.39 -9.42
CA ARG A 280 -15.89 9.16 -9.01
C ARG A 280 -14.65 8.89 -9.86
N VAL A 281 -14.74 9.06 -11.18
CA VAL A 281 -13.61 8.92 -12.08
C VAL A 281 -12.52 9.95 -11.74
N ALA A 282 -12.93 11.22 -11.57
CA ALA A 282 -12.01 12.27 -11.17
C ALA A 282 -11.34 11.98 -9.83
N GLN A 283 -12.09 11.59 -8.81
CA GLN A 283 -11.56 11.24 -7.49
C GLN A 283 -10.61 10.04 -7.56
N ALA A 284 -10.94 9.02 -8.35
CA ALA A 284 -10.14 7.80 -8.48
C ALA A 284 -8.72 8.05 -9.02
N ILE A 285 -8.54 9.11 -9.83
CA ILE A 285 -7.22 9.49 -10.35
C ILE A 285 -6.61 10.68 -9.61
N ALA A 286 -7.41 11.57 -9.03
CA ALA A 286 -6.88 12.74 -8.32
C ALA A 286 -6.51 12.45 -6.85
N THR A 287 -7.04 11.39 -6.23
CA THR A 287 -6.66 10.98 -4.88
C THR A 287 -5.15 10.84 -4.78
N ASN A 288 -4.56 11.50 -3.77
CA ASN A 288 -3.11 11.55 -3.57
C ASN A 288 -2.34 11.95 -4.85
N ALA A 289 -2.92 12.82 -5.68
CA ALA A 289 -2.39 13.22 -6.99
C ALA A 289 -2.06 12.02 -7.90
N GLY A 290 -2.89 10.98 -7.92
CA GLY A 290 -2.70 9.78 -8.73
C GLY A 290 -1.61 8.83 -8.24
N GLN A 291 -0.99 9.11 -7.12
CA GLN A 291 0.09 8.30 -6.52
C GLN A 291 -0.50 7.12 -5.71
N VAL A 292 -1.35 6.36 -6.37
CA VAL A 292 -2.11 5.23 -5.80
C VAL A 292 -2.01 4.03 -6.74
N CYS A 293 -1.60 2.89 -6.23
CA CYS A 293 -1.44 1.67 -7.04
C CYS A 293 -2.73 1.24 -7.76
N VAL A 294 -3.88 1.47 -7.14
CA VAL A 294 -5.21 1.19 -7.71
C VAL A 294 -5.83 2.42 -8.38
N ALA A 295 -5.06 3.49 -8.69
CA ALA A 295 -5.61 4.67 -9.37
C ALA A 295 -6.33 4.26 -10.66
N GLY A 296 -7.55 4.76 -10.86
CA GLY A 296 -8.33 4.53 -12.06
C GLY A 296 -7.81 5.35 -13.24
N SER A 297 -6.61 5.02 -13.71
CA SER A 297 -5.81 5.83 -14.62
C SER A 297 -6.20 5.68 -16.10
N ARG A 298 -7.08 4.73 -16.45
CA ARG A 298 -7.62 4.56 -17.80
C ARG A 298 -9.14 4.67 -17.76
N LEU A 299 -9.72 5.69 -18.39
CA LEU A 299 -11.14 5.78 -18.65
C LEU A 299 -11.44 5.10 -20.00
N ILE A 300 -12.32 4.11 -19.96
CA ILE A 300 -12.83 3.41 -21.12
C ILE A 300 -14.33 3.68 -21.16
N VAL A 301 -14.76 4.59 -22.03
CA VAL A 301 -16.10 5.16 -22.00
C VAL A 301 -16.86 4.88 -23.27
N GLN A 302 -18.15 4.53 -23.17
CA GLN A 302 -18.99 4.36 -24.34
C GLN A 302 -19.14 5.66 -25.09
N ARG A 303 -18.91 5.62 -26.42
CA ARG A 303 -18.80 6.81 -27.29
C ARG A 303 -19.99 7.76 -27.15
N ALA A 304 -21.19 7.22 -26.98
CA ALA A 304 -22.42 8.00 -26.89
C ALA A 304 -22.44 9.03 -25.74
N ILE A 305 -21.63 8.85 -24.70
CA ILE A 305 -21.57 9.77 -23.53
C ILE A 305 -20.17 10.33 -23.30
N ALA A 306 -19.20 10.02 -24.17
CA ALA A 306 -17.80 10.29 -23.92
C ALA A 306 -17.51 11.78 -23.74
N ASP A 307 -17.96 12.63 -24.66
CA ASP A 307 -17.67 14.09 -24.64
C ASP A 307 -18.26 14.73 -23.38
N GLU A 308 -19.53 14.43 -23.08
CA GLU A 308 -20.21 14.94 -21.89
C GLU A 308 -19.52 14.50 -20.60
N LEU A 309 -19.14 13.21 -20.50
CA LEU A 309 -18.49 12.68 -19.30
C LEU A 309 -17.09 13.29 -19.11
N ILE A 310 -16.32 13.46 -20.18
CA ILE A 310 -15.00 14.09 -20.15
C ILE A 310 -15.09 15.55 -19.68
N GLU A 311 -16.05 16.31 -20.18
CA GLU A 311 -16.27 17.70 -19.76
C GLU A 311 -16.58 17.79 -18.26
N ARG A 312 -17.47 16.90 -17.74
CA ARG A 312 -17.77 16.82 -16.32
C ARG A 312 -16.58 16.42 -15.46
N ILE A 313 -15.73 15.50 -15.93
CA ILE A 313 -14.47 15.11 -15.25
C ILE A 313 -13.51 16.30 -15.20
N ALA A 314 -13.33 17.03 -16.32
CA ALA A 314 -12.50 18.22 -16.38
C ALA A 314 -13.01 19.33 -15.43
N GLY A 315 -14.34 19.50 -15.32
CA GLY A 315 -14.97 20.38 -14.35
C GLY A 315 -14.63 19.99 -12.92
N ALA A 316 -14.72 18.71 -12.58
CA ALA A 316 -14.35 18.20 -11.26
C ALA A 316 -12.84 18.38 -10.95
N PHE A 317 -11.97 18.30 -11.94
CA PHE A 317 -10.54 18.59 -11.78
C PHE A 317 -10.28 20.08 -11.50
N ALA A 318 -11.05 20.99 -12.11
CA ALA A 318 -10.94 22.43 -11.91
C ALA A 318 -11.30 22.88 -10.48
N GLU A 319 -12.08 22.09 -9.75
CA GLU A 319 -12.44 22.35 -8.34
C GLU A 319 -11.31 22.00 -7.35
N LEU A 320 -10.28 21.26 -7.80
CA LEU A 320 -9.19 20.82 -6.93
C LEU A 320 -8.22 21.97 -6.62
N VAL A 321 -7.89 22.12 -5.35
CA VAL A 321 -7.00 23.18 -4.83
C VAL A 321 -5.63 22.56 -4.52
N PRO A 322 -4.60 22.87 -5.35
CA PRO A 322 -3.24 22.49 -5.01
C PRO A 322 -2.73 23.30 -3.82
N GLY A 323 -2.03 22.65 -2.92
CA GLY A 323 -1.50 23.34 -1.75
C GLY A 323 -0.69 22.44 -0.84
N PRO A 324 -0.02 23.04 0.17
CA PRO A 324 0.75 22.28 1.14
C PRO A 324 -0.12 21.33 1.94
N THR A 325 0.42 20.17 2.26
CA THR A 325 -0.29 19.12 3.01
C THR A 325 -0.72 19.53 4.40
N TRP A 326 -0.14 20.56 4.98
CA TRP A 326 -0.51 21.14 6.29
C TRP A 326 -1.62 22.18 6.25
N GLU A 327 -2.11 22.54 5.04
CA GLU A 327 -3.26 23.43 4.91
C GLU A 327 -4.56 22.63 4.80
N ALA A 328 -5.56 23.02 5.57
CA ALA A 328 -6.86 22.34 5.61
C ALA A 328 -7.64 22.45 4.28
N SER A 329 -7.37 23.47 3.47
CA SER A 329 -8.01 23.71 2.18
C SER A 329 -7.42 22.89 1.03
N THR A 330 -6.29 22.22 1.23
CA THR A 330 -5.63 21.43 0.20
C THR A 330 -6.47 20.20 -0.18
N THR A 331 -6.84 20.11 -1.45
CA THR A 331 -7.56 18.95 -2.02
C THR A 331 -6.77 18.27 -3.14
N LEU A 332 -5.74 18.93 -3.69
CA LEU A 332 -4.77 18.31 -4.60
C LEU A 332 -3.40 18.23 -3.92
N SER A 333 -2.98 17.00 -3.65
CA SER A 333 -1.69 16.68 -3.03
C SER A 333 -0.50 17.10 -3.91
N PRO A 334 0.68 17.37 -3.33
CA PRO A 334 1.92 17.43 -4.11
C PRO A 334 2.30 16.04 -4.66
N ILE A 335 3.14 16.02 -5.68
CA ILE A 335 3.92 14.85 -6.08
C ILE A 335 5.06 14.68 -5.08
N ILE A 336 5.45 13.44 -4.80
CA ILE A 336 6.44 13.13 -3.74
C ILE A 336 7.78 13.85 -3.91
N SER A 337 8.18 14.17 -5.12
CA SER A 337 9.42 14.88 -5.41
C SER A 337 9.38 15.55 -6.79
N ALA A 338 10.23 16.56 -6.99
CA ALA A 338 10.43 17.20 -8.30
C ALA A 338 10.90 16.20 -9.37
N ARG A 339 11.70 15.19 -8.97
CA ARG A 339 12.15 14.13 -9.90
C ARG A 339 10.97 13.33 -10.45
N GLU A 340 10.05 12.93 -9.58
CA GLU A 340 8.86 12.17 -10.01
C GLU A 340 7.88 13.06 -10.78
N MET A 341 7.74 14.33 -10.42
CA MET A 341 6.95 15.30 -11.19
C MET A 341 7.50 15.44 -12.63
N ASN A 342 8.82 15.60 -12.78
CA ASN A 342 9.45 15.69 -14.11
C ASN A 342 9.30 14.39 -14.90
N ARG A 343 9.32 13.23 -14.25
CA ARG A 343 9.06 11.94 -14.90
C ARG A 343 7.63 11.86 -15.42
N ILE A 344 6.64 12.31 -14.62
CA ILE A 344 5.23 12.36 -15.03
C ILE A 344 5.06 13.29 -16.25
N ASP A 345 5.63 14.51 -16.18
CA ASP A 345 5.59 15.48 -17.28
C ASP A 345 6.24 14.91 -18.55
N GLY A 346 7.39 14.25 -18.41
CA GLY A 346 8.07 13.58 -19.53
C GLY A 346 7.19 12.51 -20.19
N MET A 347 6.45 11.71 -19.42
CA MET A 347 5.53 10.72 -19.98
C MET A 347 4.33 11.37 -20.69
N VAL A 348 3.80 12.46 -20.15
CA VAL A 348 2.72 13.24 -20.80
C VAL A 348 3.20 13.80 -22.14
N ARG A 349 4.38 14.43 -22.18
CA ARG A 349 4.97 14.97 -23.42
C ARG A 349 5.25 13.87 -24.45
N ALA A 350 5.87 12.77 -24.03
CA ALA A 350 6.12 11.64 -24.92
C ALA A 350 4.84 11.09 -25.56
N THR A 351 3.74 11.09 -24.81
CA THR A 351 2.42 10.67 -25.33
C THR A 351 1.91 11.66 -26.39
N VAL A 352 2.10 12.96 -26.19
CA VAL A 352 1.76 13.97 -27.20
C VAL A 352 2.61 13.81 -28.46
N ASP A 353 3.92 13.57 -28.32
CA ASP A 353 4.82 13.30 -29.43
C ASP A 353 4.44 12.02 -30.21
N GLN A 354 3.81 11.05 -29.54
CA GLN A 354 3.26 9.83 -30.12
C GLN A 354 1.89 10.02 -30.79
N GLY A 355 1.32 11.23 -30.75
CA GLY A 355 0.04 11.57 -31.37
C GLY A 355 -1.15 11.73 -30.41
N GLY A 356 -0.95 11.51 -29.11
CA GLY A 356 -1.95 11.78 -28.09
C GLY A 356 -2.25 13.26 -27.91
N ARG A 357 -3.42 13.60 -27.39
CA ARG A 357 -3.90 14.98 -27.22
C ARG A 357 -4.24 15.27 -25.77
N ILE A 358 -3.72 16.38 -25.23
CA ILE A 358 -4.09 16.89 -23.91
C ILE A 358 -5.45 17.60 -24.02
N LEU A 359 -6.44 17.17 -23.24
CA LEU A 359 -7.73 17.85 -23.15
C LEU A 359 -7.78 18.86 -22.00
N CYS A 360 -7.08 18.58 -20.89
CA CYS A 360 -6.87 19.53 -19.80
C CYS A 360 -5.59 19.18 -19.03
N GLY A 361 -5.06 20.13 -18.26
CA GLY A 361 -3.86 19.93 -17.44
C GLY A 361 -2.56 19.92 -18.23
N GLY A 362 -1.72 18.92 -18.01
CA GLY A 362 -0.46 18.68 -18.74
C GLY A 362 0.68 19.61 -18.34
N ARG A 363 0.68 20.19 -17.14
CA ARG A 363 1.75 21.09 -16.66
C ARG A 363 1.89 21.11 -15.15
N SER A 364 3.05 21.56 -14.68
CA SER A 364 3.28 21.93 -13.30
C SER A 364 2.46 23.15 -12.88
N VAL A 365 2.16 23.25 -11.60
CA VAL A 365 1.48 24.40 -10.98
C VAL A 365 2.14 24.73 -9.65
N ALA A 366 1.84 25.92 -9.09
CA ALA A 366 2.39 26.40 -7.81
C ALA A 366 3.93 26.40 -7.76
N GLU A 367 4.59 26.77 -8.85
CA GLU A 367 6.05 26.74 -9.02
C GLU A 367 6.79 27.56 -7.97
N ASP A 368 6.22 28.69 -7.53
CA ASP A 368 6.79 29.58 -6.51
C ASP A 368 6.78 28.94 -5.09
N SER A 369 6.08 27.82 -4.89
CA SER A 369 6.00 27.14 -3.59
C SER A 369 7.26 26.36 -3.21
N GLY A 370 8.12 26.05 -4.19
CA GLY A 370 9.24 25.11 -4.05
C GLY A 370 8.82 23.66 -4.00
N GLY A 371 7.52 23.36 -3.94
CA GLY A 371 6.96 21.99 -3.95
C GLY A 371 6.75 21.46 -5.37
N ALA A 372 6.40 20.19 -5.44
CA ALA A 372 6.18 19.48 -6.70
C ALA A 372 4.68 19.29 -6.94
N TYR A 373 4.04 20.14 -7.74
CA TYR A 373 2.60 20.03 -8.03
C TYR A 373 2.35 19.89 -9.53
N TYR A 374 1.48 18.97 -9.89
CA TYR A 374 1.11 18.68 -11.27
C TYR A 374 -0.41 18.73 -11.45
N GLN A 375 -0.89 19.39 -12.49
CA GLN A 375 -2.32 19.47 -12.76
C GLN A 375 -2.92 18.10 -13.09
N PRO A 376 -4.12 17.79 -12.60
CA PRO A 376 -4.89 16.69 -13.12
C PRO A 376 -5.05 16.82 -14.63
N THR A 377 -4.68 15.76 -15.33
CA THR A 377 -4.49 15.76 -16.79
C THR A 377 -5.36 14.71 -17.45
N ILE A 378 -6.00 15.06 -18.56
CA ILE A 378 -6.73 14.12 -19.41
C ILE A 378 -6.00 14.02 -20.76
N LEU A 379 -5.64 12.79 -21.14
CA LEU A 379 -5.03 12.44 -22.43
C LEU A 379 -6.04 11.65 -23.28
N ALA A 380 -6.37 12.16 -24.46
CA ALA A 380 -7.21 11.51 -25.46
C ALA A 380 -6.39 11.12 -26.70
N ASP A 381 -7.04 10.43 -27.63
CA ASP A 381 -6.45 9.96 -28.88
C ASP A 381 -5.24 9.03 -28.61
N VAL A 382 -5.39 8.13 -27.60
CA VAL A 382 -4.34 7.25 -27.11
C VAL A 382 -4.70 5.76 -27.31
N ASP A 383 -3.68 4.96 -27.51
CA ASP A 383 -3.80 3.51 -27.65
C ASP A 383 -2.74 2.73 -26.85
N MET A 384 -2.79 1.40 -26.90
CA MET A 384 -1.92 0.52 -26.11
C MET A 384 -0.44 0.57 -26.54
N SER A 385 -0.11 1.17 -27.68
CA SER A 385 1.29 1.35 -28.10
C SER A 385 1.95 2.51 -27.36
N MET A 386 1.16 3.44 -26.84
CA MET A 386 1.65 4.66 -26.16
C MET A 386 2.01 4.39 -24.70
N ASP A 387 3.10 4.99 -24.25
CA ASP A 387 3.63 4.84 -22.90
C ASP A 387 2.61 5.18 -21.80
N ALA A 388 1.80 6.23 -22.00
CA ALA A 388 0.79 6.64 -21.04
C ALA A 388 -0.36 5.62 -20.85
N VAL A 389 -0.59 4.71 -21.80
CA VAL A 389 -1.58 3.63 -21.67
C VAL A 389 -0.94 2.36 -21.16
N ARG A 390 0.31 2.08 -21.59
CA ARG A 390 1.02 0.85 -21.29
C ARG A 390 1.66 0.85 -19.89
N ASP A 391 2.25 1.98 -19.47
CA ASP A 391 3.07 2.03 -18.28
C ASP A 391 2.38 2.81 -17.13
N GLU A 392 2.69 2.44 -15.91
CA GLU A 392 2.18 3.12 -14.72
C GLU A 392 2.78 4.53 -14.59
N ILE A 393 1.96 5.56 -14.70
CA ILE A 393 2.41 6.97 -14.58
C ILE A 393 2.62 7.34 -13.11
N PHE A 394 1.80 6.85 -12.20
CA PHE A 394 1.81 7.16 -10.77
C PHE A 394 1.73 8.67 -10.50
N GLY A 395 0.82 9.33 -11.21
CA GLY A 395 0.53 10.75 -11.20
C GLY A 395 -0.91 11.03 -11.61
N PRO A 396 -1.39 12.28 -11.53
CA PRO A 396 -2.79 12.62 -11.75
C PRO A 396 -3.13 12.70 -13.26
N VAL A 397 -2.87 11.62 -13.98
CA VAL A 397 -3.04 11.53 -15.44
C VAL A 397 -4.01 10.43 -15.80
N LEU A 398 -5.11 10.81 -16.45
CA LEU A 398 -6.17 9.95 -16.94
C LEU A 398 -6.05 9.81 -18.45
N THR A 399 -5.91 8.60 -18.96
CA THR A 399 -6.03 8.31 -20.39
C THR A 399 -7.48 7.97 -20.74
N VAL A 400 -7.95 8.40 -21.91
CA VAL A 400 -9.32 8.16 -22.36
C VAL A 400 -9.33 7.39 -23.67
N GLN A 401 -10.08 6.30 -23.70
CA GLN A 401 -10.37 5.50 -24.88
C GLN A 401 -11.90 5.31 -24.99
N THR A 402 -12.45 5.36 -26.19
CA THR A 402 -13.89 5.18 -26.42
C THR A 402 -14.17 3.81 -27.01
N PHE A 403 -15.35 3.27 -26.74
CA PHE A 403 -15.85 2.02 -27.30
C PHE A 403 -17.29 2.13 -27.80
N GLU A 404 -17.68 1.25 -28.72
CA GLU A 404 -19.05 1.15 -29.24
C GLU A 404 -19.84 0.08 -28.50
N ASP A 405 -19.26 -1.09 -28.27
CA ASP A 405 -19.93 -2.24 -27.67
C ASP A 405 -19.17 -2.89 -26.52
N GLU A 406 -19.81 -3.85 -25.83
CA GLU A 406 -19.26 -4.54 -24.67
C GLU A 406 -17.98 -5.35 -25.01
N ALA A 407 -17.87 -5.88 -26.22
CA ALA A 407 -16.71 -6.67 -26.64
C ALA A 407 -15.47 -5.78 -26.79
N GLU A 408 -15.63 -4.63 -27.43
CA GLU A 408 -14.57 -3.62 -27.55
C GLU A 408 -14.19 -3.06 -26.19
N ALA A 409 -15.16 -2.78 -25.31
CA ALA A 409 -14.89 -2.34 -23.94
C ALA A 409 -13.97 -3.32 -23.19
N MET A 410 -14.23 -4.63 -23.34
CA MET A 410 -13.41 -5.68 -22.71
C MET A 410 -12.02 -5.77 -23.30
N GLN A 411 -11.88 -5.62 -24.61
CA GLN A 411 -10.56 -5.59 -25.27
C GLN A 411 -9.71 -4.40 -24.76
N LEU A 412 -10.31 -3.21 -24.69
CA LEU A 412 -9.64 -2.02 -24.17
C LEU A 412 -9.35 -2.13 -22.68
N ALA A 413 -10.24 -2.75 -21.88
CA ALA A 413 -10.05 -2.93 -20.45
C ALA A 413 -8.90 -3.90 -20.12
N ALA A 414 -8.67 -4.89 -20.96
CA ALA A 414 -7.57 -5.82 -20.80
C ALA A 414 -6.21 -5.10 -20.81
N HIS A 415 -5.28 -5.60 -20.00
CA HIS A 415 -3.91 -5.08 -19.97
C HIS A 415 -2.90 -6.24 -19.96
N PRO A 416 -1.86 -6.23 -20.83
CA PRO A 416 -0.95 -7.36 -20.95
C PRO A 416 -0.13 -7.61 -19.67
N SER A 417 0.21 -6.54 -18.95
CA SER A 417 1.12 -6.60 -17.80
C SER A 417 0.46 -6.46 -16.44
N TYR A 418 -0.61 -5.68 -16.32
CA TYR A 418 -1.21 -5.33 -15.03
C TYR A 418 -2.60 -5.93 -14.84
N GLY A 419 -2.97 -6.13 -13.57
CA GLY A 419 -4.28 -6.64 -13.18
C GLY A 419 -4.54 -6.38 -11.68
N LEU A 420 -4.30 -5.14 -11.20
CA LEU A 420 -4.50 -4.81 -9.79
C LEU A 420 -5.97 -4.55 -9.47
N ALA A 421 -6.58 -3.59 -10.15
CA ALA A 421 -7.98 -3.26 -9.95
C ALA A 421 -8.68 -2.86 -11.25
N ALA A 422 -10.02 -2.83 -11.23
CA ALA A 422 -10.88 -2.32 -12.29
C ALA A 422 -12.17 -1.75 -11.71
N GLY A 423 -12.78 -0.80 -12.41
CA GLY A 423 -14.12 -0.28 -12.14
C GLY A 423 -15.07 -0.51 -13.31
N VAL A 424 -16.34 -0.80 -13.03
CA VAL A 424 -17.41 -0.92 -14.02
C VAL A 424 -18.58 -0.06 -13.58
N HIS A 425 -19.05 0.82 -14.46
CA HIS A 425 -20.19 1.70 -14.21
C HIS A 425 -21.27 1.42 -15.26
N THR A 426 -22.40 0.87 -14.83
CA THR A 426 -23.56 0.51 -15.65
C THR A 426 -24.81 0.35 -14.78
N ALA A 427 -26.00 0.60 -15.31
CA ALA A 427 -27.26 0.27 -14.65
C ALA A 427 -27.65 -1.20 -14.83
N ASP A 428 -27.11 -1.90 -15.84
CA ASP A 428 -27.38 -3.32 -16.10
C ASP A 428 -26.55 -4.23 -15.20
N ILE A 429 -27.17 -4.83 -14.20
CA ILE A 429 -26.52 -5.76 -13.27
C ILE A 429 -25.96 -7.00 -13.95
N ASN A 430 -26.60 -7.50 -15.02
CA ASN A 430 -26.11 -8.68 -15.73
C ASN A 430 -24.82 -8.36 -16.48
N ARG A 431 -24.74 -7.19 -17.12
CA ARG A 431 -23.51 -6.67 -17.73
C ARG A 431 -22.42 -6.52 -16.67
N ALA A 432 -22.71 -5.86 -15.55
CA ALA A 432 -21.77 -5.67 -14.46
C ALA A 432 -21.15 -6.98 -13.97
N LEU A 433 -21.98 -8.02 -13.79
CA LEU A 433 -21.52 -9.34 -13.34
C LEU A 433 -20.73 -10.10 -14.42
N ARG A 434 -21.09 -9.98 -15.71
CA ARG A 434 -20.29 -10.56 -16.81
C ARG A 434 -18.90 -9.93 -16.85
N LEU A 435 -18.82 -8.60 -16.83
CA LEU A 435 -17.53 -7.89 -16.86
C LEU A 435 -16.70 -8.20 -15.62
N ALA A 436 -17.30 -8.22 -14.44
CA ALA A 436 -16.58 -8.53 -13.20
C ALA A 436 -15.92 -9.92 -13.23
N ARG A 437 -16.54 -10.90 -13.91
CA ARG A 437 -15.96 -12.25 -14.06
C ARG A 437 -14.88 -12.32 -15.14
N SER A 438 -14.97 -11.47 -16.16
CA SER A 438 -14.08 -11.51 -17.32
C SER A 438 -12.85 -10.62 -17.14
N LEU A 439 -12.91 -9.59 -16.29
CA LEU A 439 -11.79 -8.70 -16.02
C LEU A 439 -10.70 -9.39 -15.20
N GLU A 440 -9.50 -9.44 -15.75
CA GLU A 440 -8.32 -10.00 -15.10
C GLU A 440 -7.73 -9.00 -14.09
N ALA A 441 -8.44 -8.76 -13.00
CA ALA A 441 -8.04 -7.86 -11.92
C ALA A 441 -8.31 -8.49 -10.56
N GLY A 442 -7.42 -8.23 -9.62
CA GLY A 442 -7.56 -8.74 -8.25
C GLY A 442 -8.70 -8.12 -7.46
N THR A 443 -9.14 -6.92 -7.85
CA THR A 443 -10.31 -6.23 -7.31
C THR A 443 -11.14 -5.62 -8.43
N VAL A 444 -12.44 -5.88 -8.46
CA VAL A 444 -13.38 -5.24 -9.40
C VAL A 444 -14.46 -4.53 -8.60
N TRP A 445 -14.62 -3.23 -8.84
CA TRP A 445 -15.67 -2.42 -8.26
C TRP A 445 -16.80 -2.18 -9.24
N ILE A 446 -18.04 -2.35 -8.81
CA ILE A 446 -19.24 -2.08 -9.60
C ILE A 446 -19.93 -0.83 -9.06
N ASN A 447 -20.16 0.16 -9.92
CA ASN A 447 -20.81 1.44 -9.60
C ASN A 447 -20.19 2.20 -8.42
N ARG A 448 -18.90 1.94 -8.18
CA ARG A 448 -18.03 2.64 -7.24
C ARG A 448 -16.58 2.52 -7.69
N TYR A 449 -15.66 3.23 -7.04
CA TYR A 449 -14.23 3.07 -7.19
C TYR A 449 -13.52 3.39 -5.88
N GLY A 450 -12.42 2.67 -5.61
CA GLY A 450 -11.62 2.87 -4.42
C GLY A 450 -12.05 2.03 -3.21
N ARG A 451 -11.17 2.00 -2.22
CA ARG A 451 -11.34 1.21 -1.01
C ARG A 451 -12.38 1.82 -0.08
N SER A 452 -12.96 0.99 0.74
CA SER A 452 -13.81 1.32 1.89
C SER A 452 -13.15 0.79 3.17
N TRP A 453 -13.85 0.93 4.28
CA TRP A 453 -13.45 0.39 5.59
C TRP A 453 -13.62 -1.15 5.69
N ASP A 454 -13.79 -1.84 4.57
CA ASP A 454 -13.99 -3.29 4.51
C ASP A 454 -12.65 -4.03 4.53
N PHE A 455 -12.05 -4.18 5.69
CA PHE A 455 -10.78 -4.90 5.88
C PHE A 455 -10.90 -6.40 5.57
N ALA A 456 -12.12 -6.96 5.60
CA ALA A 456 -12.38 -8.36 5.27
C ALA A 456 -12.15 -8.70 3.79
N LEU A 457 -12.19 -7.69 2.91
CA LEU A 457 -11.96 -7.87 1.48
C LEU A 457 -10.45 -7.90 1.19
N PRO A 458 -9.91 -9.02 0.69
CA PRO A 458 -8.50 -9.09 0.34
C PRO A 458 -8.18 -8.17 -0.83
N THR A 459 -6.97 -7.63 -0.83
CA THR A 459 -6.44 -6.84 -1.94
C THR A 459 -5.18 -7.48 -2.47
N GLY A 460 -4.93 -7.29 -3.76
CA GLY A 460 -3.72 -7.77 -4.45
C GLY A 460 -3.99 -8.08 -5.90
N GLY A 461 -2.95 -7.96 -6.72
CA GLY A 461 -3.05 -8.00 -8.17
C GLY A 461 -2.87 -9.37 -8.80
N TYR A 462 -3.20 -9.41 -10.08
CA TYR A 462 -2.86 -10.46 -11.03
C TYR A 462 -1.63 -10.04 -11.85
N LYS A 463 -1.04 -10.96 -12.58
CA LYS A 463 0.07 -10.69 -13.51
C LYS A 463 1.24 -9.98 -12.77
N ARG A 464 1.76 -8.88 -13.35
CA ARG A 464 2.86 -8.10 -12.74
C ARG A 464 2.42 -7.15 -11.63
N SER A 465 1.15 -7.17 -11.25
CA SER A 465 0.63 -6.34 -10.15
C SER A 465 0.80 -6.97 -8.77
N GLY A 466 1.24 -8.22 -8.66
CA GLY A 466 1.59 -8.77 -7.36
C GLY A 466 1.49 -10.28 -7.23
N ILE A 467 1.88 -10.75 -6.05
CA ILE A 467 1.79 -12.14 -5.59
C ILE A 467 1.30 -12.15 -4.15
N GLY A 468 0.29 -12.96 -3.87
CA GLY A 468 -0.36 -12.98 -2.57
C GLY A 468 -1.42 -11.88 -2.43
N LYS A 469 -1.81 -11.60 -1.19
CA LYS A 469 -2.84 -10.62 -0.86
C LYS A 469 -2.49 -9.88 0.43
N ASP A 470 -2.79 -8.60 0.47
CA ASP A 470 -2.94 -7.81 1.70
C ASP A 470 -4.42 -7.76 2.08
N LEU A 471 -4.72 -7.48 3.33
CA LEU A 471 -6.06 -7.46 3.93
C LEU A 471 -6.80 -8.82 3.87
N GLY A 472 -7.94 -8.86 4.54
CA GLY A 472 -8.73 -10.07 4.66
C GLY A 472 -8.02 -11.18 5.43
N ARG A 473 -8.69 -12.31 5.51
CA ARG A 473 -8.17 -13.54 6.10
C ARG A 473 -6.88 -14.01 5.41
N CYS A 474 -6.80 -13.84 4.09
CA CYS A 474 -5.63 -14.25 3.30
C CYS A 474 -4.32 -13.60 3.78
N ALA A 475 -4.36 -12.31 4.18
CA ALA A 475 -3.17 -11.63 4.68
C ALA A 475 -2.69 -12.19 6.03
N TYR A 476 -3.63 -12.57 6.91
CA TYR A 476 -3.29 -13.21 8.18
C TYR A 476 -2.68 -14.61 7.93
N GLU A 477 -3.33 -15.44 7.13
CA GLU A 477 -2.88 -16.80 6.80
C GLU A 477 -1.54 -16.80 6.07
N ALA A 478 -1.29 -15.81 5.21
CA ALA A 478 0.01 -15.66 4.53
C ALA A 478 1.19 -15.43 5.50
N ASN A 479 0.94 -15.09 6.75
CA ASN A 479 1.95 -14.93 7.80
C ASN A 479 2.09 -16.16 8.72
N LEU A 480 1.47 -17.27 8.33
CA LEU A 480 1.54 -18.56 9.00
C LEU A 480 2.07 -19.62 8.03
N ARG A 481 2.75 -20.61 8.56
CA ARG A 481 3.10 -21.83 7.83
C ARG A 481 2.36 -23.03 8.43
N THR A 482 1.98 -23.95 7.58
CA THR A 482 1.27 -25.18 7.98
C THR A 482 2.28 -26.29 8.26
N LYS A 483 2.06 -27.01 9.36
CA LYS A 483 2.77 -28.22 9.73
C LYS A 483 1.78 -29.38 9.79
N THR A 484 2.15 -30.53 9.24
CA THR A 484 1.39 -31.77 9.39
C THR A 484 1.89 -32.51 10.62
N VAL A 485 0.96 -33.01 11.43
CA VAL A 485 1.21 -33.91 12.55
C VAL A 485 0.39 -35.18 12.33
N LEU A 486 1.05 -36.33 12.28
CA LEU A 486 0.42 -37.60 12.16
C LEU A 486 0.72 -38.39 13.44
N ILE A 487 -0.32 -38.83 14.12
CA ILE A 487 -0.24 -39.63 15.34
C ILE A 487 -0.72 -41.03 15.00
N ASP A 488 0.12 -42.00 15.17
CA ASP A 488 -0.21 -43.42 15.13
C ASP A 488 -0.56 -43.88 16.56
N PHE A 489 -1.73 -44.41 16.75
CA PHE A 489 -2.19 -44.99 18.02
C PHE A 489 -2.67 -46.45 17.85
N ALA A 490 -2.30 -47.10 16.74
CA ALA A 490 -2.38 -48.50 16.62
C ALA A 490 -1.62 -49.12 17.80
N ALA A 491 -2.30 -49.91 18.63
CA ALA A 491 -1.61 -50.64 19.66
C ALA A 491 -0.55 -51.51 18.98
N ASP A 492 0.71 -51.43 19.42
CA ASP A 492 1.71 -52.42 19.03
C ASP A 492 1.07 -53.78 19.28
N ALA A 493 0.73 -54.48 18.20
CA ALA A 493 0.28 -55.87 18.28
C ALA A 493 1.48 -56.66 18.79
N ALA A 494 1.51 -56.88 20.12
CA ALA A 494 2.50 -57.71 20.78
C ALA A 494 2.41 -59.16 20.31
#